data_58f074c9fef023dad0a8051792d9877f
#
_entry.id   58f074c9fef023dad0a8051792d9877f
#
_cell.length_a   1.000
_cell.length_b   1.000
_cell.length_c   1.000
_cell.angle_alpha   90.00
_cell.angle_beta   90.00
_cell.angle_gamma   90.00
#
_symmetry.space_group_name_H-M   'P 1'
#
loop_
_entity.id
_entity.type
_entity.pdbx_description
1 polymer ?
#
loop_
_entity_poly.entity_id
_entity_poly.type
_entity_poly.pdbx_seq_one_letter_code
_entity_poly.pdbx_strand_id
1 'polypeptide(L)'
;MSNYNDNENQNNIHNDSQNDSYNTNHQNNTANQFNENLQYSSNPQFSPLQERLKREEEEENKRRANQKKGHKGGYFVSGLAGVIVGALIMWLLLPSMVGQLPNGSANSNGEKITPIEQTATQVTTDITTAVEKVSNAVVGITNIQEVTDFWNQRSMEREAGNGSGVIYKIEDDKAYIITNYHVVEKAKQLEVTLVDGTKEEATLVGSDIWTDLAVISIDSKNVDTVAEFGDSEVLKQGETVIAIGNPLGLDFYGSVTTGVVSGKDRAVPVDLNADGVQDWETEVLQTDAAINPGNSGGALINIAGDLIGINSMKIAESTVEGLGFAIPINSVIPIIQELEKNGEVRRPTMGIGLLDLTEVPAFYQQQTLRLPEEVTTGVVVSEVVKGSPADRAGVKQYDVIVEMDGEKVENSIDLRQHLYNETEIGDTLMIKVYRQGEMVELELKLTEGTSV
;
A
#
# COMPACT_ATOMS: atom_id res chain seq x y z
N MET A 1 -1.86 -61.42 -27.87
CA MET A 1 -2.93 -61.38 -28.89
C MET A 1 -3.14 -59.92 -29.20
N SER A 2 -2.65 -59.60 -30.32
CA SER A 2 -3.21 -58.96 -31.52
C SER A 2 -3.21 -57.44 -31.38
N ASN A 3 -2.25 -56.71 -31.92
CA ASN A 3 -2.02 -56.31 -33.33
C ASN A 3 -3.03 -55.28 -33.82
N TYR A 4 -2.63 -54.15 -34.29
CA TYR A 4 -2.36 -53.58 -35.63
C TYR A 4 -2.55 -52.06 -35.57
N ASN A 5 -1.77 -51.28 -36.05
CA ASN A 5 -1.03 -50.86 -37.26
C ASN A 5 -1.17 -49.38 -37.51
N ASP A 6 -0.04 -48.76 -37.68
CA ASP A 6 0.45 -47.83 -38.70
C ASP A 6 -0.57 -47.15 -39.64
N ASN A 7 -0.39 -45.85 -39.78
CA ASN A 7 -0.21 -45.29 -41.14
C ASN A 7 0.48 -43.93 -41.12
N GLU A 8 1.63 -43.90 -41.79
CA GLU A 8 2.30 -42.76 -42.35
C GLU A 8 1.41 -42.03 -43.38
N ASN A 9 1.55 -40.72 -43.50
CA ASN A 9 1.52 -40.11 -44.82
C ASN A 9 2.44 -38.87 -44.89
N GLN A 10 3.48 -39.03 -45.66
CA GLN A 10 4.34 -38.00 -46.25
C GLN A 10 3.57 -37.31 -47.39
N ASN A 11 3.76 -36.03 -47.57
CA ASN A 11 3.90 -35.33 -48.87
C ASN A 11 4.41 -33.91 -48.59
N ASN A 12 5.55 -33.65 -48.86
CA ASN A 12 6.44 -33.09 -49.87
C ASN A 12 5.88 -31.99 -50.79
N ILE A 13 6.79 -30.99 -51.07
CA ILE A 13 6.87 -30.10 -52.25
C ILE A 13 6.22 -28.71 -52.04
N HIS A 14 6.85 -27.55 -52.10
CA HIS A 14 7.85 -27.02 -53.03
C HIS A 14 8.47 -25.70 -52.52
N ASN A 15 9.71 -25.46 -52.95
CA ASN A 15 10.46 -24.23 -52.99
C ASN A 15 9.67 -23.03 -53.53
N ASP A 16 9.90 -21.86 -52.94
CA ASP A 16 10.35 -20.71 -53.77
C ASP A 16 11.17 -19.74 -52.96
N SER A 17 12.34 -19.50 -53.48
CA SER A 17 13.35 -18.57 -53.08
C SER A 17 12.99 -17.15 -53.57
N GLN A 18 12.94 -16.17 -52.69
CA GLN A 18 13.31 -14.80 -53.06
C GLN A 18 14.08 -14.12 -51.95
N ASN A 19 15.28 -13.75 -52.28
CA ASN A 19 16.19 -12.78 -51.66
C ASN A 19 15.47 -11.50 -51.28
N ASP A 20 15.67 -11.03 -50.07
CA ASP A 20 15.87 -9.61 -49.84
C ASP A 20 16.84 -9.39 -48.68
N SER A 21 18.01 -8.98 -49.07
CA SER A 21 19.08 -8.47 -48.23
C SER A 21 18.67 -7.12 -47.63
N TYR A 22 18.41 -7.05 -46.35
CA TYR A 22 18.46 -5.77 -45.62
C TYR A 22 19.44 -5.83 -44.45
N ASN A 23 20.58 -5.31 -44.72
CA ASN A 23 21.49 -4.44 -43.97
C ASN A 23 21.41 -4.49 -42.43
N THR A 24 22.22 -5.41 -41.88
CA THR A 24 22.70 -5.38 -40.47
C THR A 24 23.82 -4.31 -40.36
N ASN A 25 23.46 -3.07 -40.05
CA ASN A 25 24.43 -2.05 -39.64
C ASN A 25 23.77 -0.94 -38.81
N HIS A 26 23.15 -1.26 -37.69
CA HIS A 26 22.68 -0.24 -36.72
C HIS A 26 22.70 -0.70 -35.25
N GLN A 27 23.62 -1.58 -34.83
CA GLN A 27 23.72 -1.96 -33.43
C GLN A 27 25.08 -1.74 -32.76
N ASN A 28 26.01 -1.01 -33.37
CA ASN A 28 27.33 -0.76 -32.76
C ASN A 28 27.64 0.71 -32.43
N ASN A 29 26.66 1.60 -32.38
CA ASN A 29 26.92 3.02 -32.06
C ASN A 29 26.28 3.55 -30.79
N THR A 30 25.56 2.70 -30.01
CA THR A 30 24.94 3.15 -28.76
C THR A 30 25.77 2.84 -27.50
N ALA A 31 26.73 1.92 -27.59
CA ALA A 31 27.59 1.57 -26.45
C ALA A 31 28.79 2.49 -26.23
N ASN A 32 29.21 3.26 -27.25
CA ASN A 32 30.34 4.20 -27.14
C ASN A 32 29.95 5.64 -26.76
N GLN A 33 28.67 5.97 -26.67
CA GLN A 33 28.23 7.31 -26.24
C GLN A 33 27.95 7.40 -24.73
N PHE A 34 27.90 6.27 -24.02
CA PHE A 34 27.65 6.28 -22.56
C PHE A 34 28.91 6.44 -21.71
N ASN A 35 30.12 6.21 -22.26
CA ASN A 35 31.36 6.29 -21.50
C ASN A 35 32.14 7.62 -21.58
N GLU A 36 31.70 8.59 -22.36
CA GLU A 36 32.35 9.92 -22.41
C GLU A 36 31.68 10.98 -21.52
N ASN A 37 30.55 10.69 -20.86
CA ASN A 37 29.79 11.69 -20.08
C ASN A 37 29.99 11.62 -18.56
N LEU A 38 30.92 10.80 -18.03
CA LEU A 38 31.14 10.68 -16.58
C LEU A 38 32.36 11.45 -16.05
N GLN A 39 32.97 12.36 -16.83
CA GLN A 39 34.18 13.06 -16.40
C GLN A 39 34.13 14.58 -16.56
N TYR A 40 32.95 15.22 -16.42
CA TYR A 40 32.87 16.70 -16.30
C TYR A 40 31.70 17.10 -15.40
N SER A 41 31.97 17.20 -14.11
CA SER A 41 31.05 17.86 -13.19
C SER A 41 31.85 18.78 -12.25
N SER A 42 32.12 19.98 -12.72
CA SER A 42 32.33 21.14 -11.86
C SER A 42 32.37 22.42 -12.71
N ASN A 43 31.23 22.85 -13.29
CA ASN A 43 31.00 24.24 -13.67
C ASN A 43 29.50 24.47 -13.93
N PRO A 44 28.87 25.51 -13.37
CA PRO A 44 27.45 25.77 -13.54
C PRO A 44 27.19 26.51 -14.87
N GLN A 45 27.31 25.81 -15.99
CA GLN A 45 26.79 26.24 -17.27
C GLN A 45 25.86 25.18 -17.80
N PHE A 46 24.61 25.58 -17.96
CA PHE A 46 23.51 24.74 -18.48
C PHE A 46 23.93 23.93 -19.71
N SER A 47 23.74 22.61 -19.66
CA SER A 47 24.04 21.74 -20.79
C SER A 47 23.13 22.06 -21.99
N PRO A 48 23.60 21.90 -23.24
CA PRO A 48 22.80 22.17 -24.46
C PRO A 48 21.48 21.38 -24.50
N LEU A 49 21.40 20.27 -23.78
CA LEU A 49 20.20 19.44 -23.65
C LEU A 49 19.13 20.09 -22.75
N GLN A 50 19.54 20.73 -21.63
CA GLN A 50 18.60 21.44 -20.74
C GLN A 50 18.04 22.70 -21.40
N GLU A 51 18.85 23.36 -22.21
CA GLU A 51 18.38 24.52 -23.02
C GLU A 51 17.40 24.12 -24.12
N ARG A 52 17.58 22.94 -24.71
CA ARG A 52 16.66 22.37 -25.68
C ARG A 52 15.32 21.97 -25.04
N LEU A 53 15.35 21.26 -23.92
CA LEU A 53 14.16 20.87 -23.18
C LEU A 53 13.37 22.10 -22.72
N LYS A 54 14.07 23.15 -22.26
CA LYS A 54 13.42 24.40 -21.84
C LYS A 54 12.75 25.14 -23.00
N ARG A 55 13.35 25.12 -24.19
CA ARG A 55 12.75 25.70 -25.41
C ARG A 55 11.53 24.91 -25.88
N GLU A 56 11.59 23.59 -25.83
CA GLU A 56 10.46 22.73 -26.20
C GLU A 56 9.28 22.94 -25.22
N GLU A 57 9.56 23.06 -23.93
CA GLU A 57 8.55 23.34 -22.90
C GLU A 57 7.94 24.75 -23.06
N GLU A 58 8.75 25.76 -23.40
CA GLU A 58 8.28 27.11 -23.68
C GLU A 58 7.43 27.17 -24.98
N GLU A 59 7.79 26.40 -26.01
CA GLU A 59 6.99 26.31 -27.23
C GLU A 59 5.67 25.57 -27.02
N GLU A 60 5.68 24.50 -26.22
CA GLU A 60 4.46 23.78 -25.86
C GLU A 60 3.53 24.63 -25.01
N ASN A 61 4.06 25.37 -24.05
CA ASN A 61 3.30 26.33 -23.25
C ASN A 61 2.71 27.48 -24.10
N LYS A 62 3.44 27.97 -25.11
CA LYS A 62 2.91 28.96 -26.08
C LYS A 62 1.82 28.37 -26.96
N ARG A 63 1.92 27.11 -27.38
CA ARG A 63 0.86 26.41 -28.13
C ARG A 63 -0.40 26.22 -27.27
N ARG A 64 -0.26 25.84 -26.00
CA ARG A 64 -1.37 25.71 -25.04
C ARG A 64 -2.03 27.06 -24.71
N ALA A 65 -1.25 28.14 -24.62
CA ALA A 65 -1.77 29.48 -24.39
C ALA A 65 -2.55 30.04 -25.61
N ASN A 66 -2.12 29.72 -26.82
CA ASN A 66 -2.81 30.11 -28.04
C ASN A 66 -4.09 29.32 -28.33
N GLN A 67 -4.17 28.06 -27.89
CA GLN A 67 -5.42 27.27 -27.95
C GLN A 67 -6.51 27.78 -26.98
N LYS A 68 -6.16 28.50 -25.91
CA LYS A 68 -7.12 29.07 -24.96
C LYS A 68 -7.75 30.40 -25.41
N LYS A 69 -7.39 30.97 -26.54
CA LYS A 69 -7.97 32.21 -27.10
C LYS A 69 -9.18 32.02 -28.04
N GLY A 70 -9.79 30.81 -28.04
CA GLY A 70 -11.07 30.58 -28.74
C GLY A 70 -12.22 31.19 -27.96
N HIS A 71 -12.89 32.15 -28.57
CA HIS A 71 -14.13 32.87 -28.26
C HIS A 71 -15.07 32.28 -27.19
N LYS A 72 -14.71 32.39 -25.91
CA LYS A 72 -15.63 32.01 -24.80
C LYS A 72 -16.80 33.00 -24.66
N GLY A 73 -16.74 34.22 -25.21
CA GLY A 73 -17.80 35.20 -25.15
C GLY A 73 -19.02 34.88 -26.05
N GLY A 74 -18.80 34.21 -27.18
CA GLY A 74 -19.89 33.89 -28.11
C GLY A 74 -20.87 32.84 -27.59
N TYR A 75 -20.40 31.86 -26.86
CA TYR A 75 -21.25 30.80 -26.28
C TYR A 75 -22.07 31.30 -25.09
N PHE A 76 -21.58 32.27 -24.33
CA PHE A 76 -22.34 32.86 -23.24
C PHE A 76 -23.50 33.68 -23.75
N VAL A 77 -23.33 34.47 -24.79
CA VAL A 77 -24.36 35.26 -25.43
C VAL A 77 -25.43 34.40 -26.11
N SER A 78 -25.03 33.33 -26.80
CA SER A 78 -25.95 32.37 -27.41
C SER A 78 -26.72 31.55 -26.38
N GLY A 79 -26.10 31.16 -25.25
CA GLY A 79 -26.79 30.51 -24.14
C GLY A 79 -27.83 31.40 -23.48
N LEU A 80 -27.53 32.68 -23.23
CA LEU A 80 -28.44 33.64 -22.67
C LEU A 80 -29.63 33.90 -23.63
N ALA A 81 -29.36 34.02 -24.93
CA ALA A 81 -30.41 34.17 -25.94
C ALA A 81 -31.34 32.93 -25.98
N GLY A 82 -30.79 31.73 -25.86
CA GLY A 82 -31.57 30.49 -25.80
C GLY A 82 -32.48 30.40 -24.58
N VAL A 83 -32.03 30.84 -23.40
CA VAL A 83 -32.84 30.90 -22.18
C VAL A 83 -33.98 31.90 -22.30
N ILE A 84 -33.72 33.08 -22.91
CA ILE A 84 -34.77 34.11 -23.10
C ILE A 84 -35.83 33.61 -24.08
N VAL A 85 -35.44 33.00 -25.19
CA VAL A 85 -36.35 32.43 -26.18
C VAL A 85 -37.13 31.26 -25.57
N GLY A 86 -36.51 30.38 -24.81
CA GLY A 86 -37.15 29.28 -24.09
C GLY A 86 -38.18 29.78 -23.09
N ALA A 87 -37.86 30.81 -22.31
CA ALA A 87 -38.77 31.44 -21.34
C ALA A 87 -39.98 32.11 -22.04
N LEU A 88 -39.74 32.79 -23.19
CA LEU A 88 -40.81 33.39 -23.99
C LEU A 88 -41.75 32.33 -24.60
N ILE A 89 -41.21 31.23 -25.11
CA ILE A 89 -42.03 30.12 -25.62
C ILE A 89 -42.85 29.50 -24.49
N MET A 90 -42.26 29.29 -23.34
CA MET A 90 -42.93 28.73 -22.18
C MET A 90 -44.05 29.67 -21.67
N TRP A 91 -43.78 30.99 -21.64
CA TRP A 91 -44.79 32.01 -21.29
C TRP A 91 -45.95 32.09 -22.29
N LEU A 92 -45.71 31.90 -23.58
CA LEU A 92 -46.71 31.84 -24.66
C LEU A 92 -47.55 30.56 -24.62
N LEU A 93 -46.96 29.42 -24.21
CA LEU A 93 -47.63 28.14 -24.19
C LEU A 93 -48.34 27.82 -22.84
N LEU A 94 -47.90 28.43 -21.75
CA LEU A 94 -48.52 28.22 -20.43
C LEU A 94 -50.04 28.54 -20.39
N PRO A 95 -50.57 29.63 -21.00
CA PRO A 95 -52.00 29.91 -20.97
C PRO A 95 -52.86 28.85 -21.68
N SER A 96 -52.28 28.15 -22.69
CA SER A 96 -53.02 27.13 -23.42
C SER A 96 -53.02 25.75 -22.71
N MET A 97 -52.07 25.50 -21.79
CA MET A 97 -52.04 24.28 -20.98
C MET A 97 -52.85 24.37 -19.68
N VAL A 98 -52.95 25.58 -19.10
CA VAL A 98 -53.74 25.79 -17.85
C VAL A 98 -55.25 25.77 -18.10
N GLY A 99 -55.70 25.94 -19.36
CA GLY A 99 -57.14 25.95 -19.73
C GLY A 99 -57.78 24.54 -19.89
N GLN A 100 -57.04 23.46 -19.72
CA GLN A 100 -57.57 22.11 -19.85
C GLN A 100 -57.50 21.26 -18.57
N LEU A 101 -57.44 21.87 -17.40
CA LEU A 101 -57.75 21.14 -16.18
C LEU A 101 -59.26 20.88 -16.12
N PRO A 102 -59.74 19.65 -16.07
CA PRO A 102 -61.13 19.35 -15.90
C PRO A 102 -61.61 19.96 -14.57
N ASN A 103 -62.62 20.83 -14.62
CA ASN A 103 -63.34 21.25 -13.44
C ASN A 103 -64.06 20.00 -12.85
N GLY A 104 -63.32 19.20 -12.14
CA GLY A 104 -63.85 18.16 -11.27
C GLY A 104 -64.50 18.85 -10.07
N SER A 105 -65.83 18.92 -10.05
CA SER A 105 -66.56 19.24 -8.86
C SER A 105 -66.00 18.46 -7.68
N ALA A 106 -65.42 19.14 -6.74
CA ALA A 106 -64.99 18.58 -5.48
C ALA A 106 -66.25 18.16 -4.70
N ASN A 107 -66.61 16.89 -4.85
CA ASN A 107 -67.44 16.20 -3.89
C ASN A 107 -66.55 15.99 -2.65
N SER A 108 -66.73 16.82 -1.67
CA SER A 108 -66.06 16.73 -0.37
C SER A 108 -66.60 15.55 0.44
N ASN A 109 -66.21 14.33 0.04
CA ASN A 109 -66.15 13.27 1.01
C ASN A 109 -64.73 13.29 1.55
N GLY A 110 -64.64 13.85 2.75
CA GLY A 110 -63.37 13.91 3.49
C GLY A 110 -62.84 12.51 3.80
N GLU A 111 -62.10 11.92 2.87
CA GLU A 111 -61.09 10.97 3.23
C GLU A 111 -59.94 11.76 3.85
N LYS A 112 -59.86 11.72 5.17
CA LYS A 112 -58.66 12.10 5.89
C LYS A 112 -57.50 11.31 5.26
N ILE A 113 -56.64 11.99 4.52
CA ILE A 113 -55.31 11.48 4.23
C ILE A 113 -54.67 11.30 5.59
N THR A 114 -54.74 10.10 6.14
CA THR A 114 -53.91 9.71 7.27
C THR A 114 -52.48 9.95 6.84
N PRO A 115 -51.71 10.76 7.61
CA PRO A 115 -50.26 10.81 7.37
C PRO A 115 -49.78 9.35 7.37
N ILE A 116 -49.06 8.96 6.32
CA ILE A 116 -48.29 7.71 6.35
C ILE A 116 -47.32 7.96 7.49
N GLU A 117 -47.62 7.46 8.69
CA GLU A 117 -46.64 7.28 9.72
C GLU A 117 -45.60 6.28 9.10
N GLN A 118 -44.51 6.85 8.61
CA GLN A 118 -43.33 6.08 8.37
C GLN A 118 -42.86 5.58 9.75
N THR A 119 -43.38 4.44 10.18
CA THR A 119 -42.73 3.68 11.21
C THR A 119 -41.39 3.27 10.62
N ALA A 120 -40.35 4.02 10.93
CA ALA A 120 -38.97 3.59 10.70
C ALA A 120 -38.80 2.28 11.49
N THR A 121 -38.94 1.16 10.78
CA THR A 121 -38.66 -0.14 11.38
C THR A 121 -37.15 -0.20 11.55
N GLN A 122 -36.70 -0.09 12.79
CA GLN A 122 -35.30 -0.28 13.11
C GLN A 122 -34.96 -1.75 12.84
N VAL A 123 -34.17 -1.99 11.79
CA VAL A 123 -33.74 -3.34 11.42
C VAL A 123 -32.48 -3.63 12.18
N THR A 124 -32.54 -4.49 13.19
CA THR A 124 -31.37 -5.00 13.91
C THR A 124 -30.97 -6.34 13.28
N THR A 125 -29.73 -6.44 12.87
CA THR A 125 -29.08 -7.66 12.35
C THR A 125 -27.82 -7.95 13.17
N ASP A 126 -27.27 -9.14 13.06
CA ASP A 126 -26.01 -9.48 13.71
C ASP A 126 -24.89 -8.51 13.30
N ILE A 127 -24.88 -8.07 12.03
CA ILE A 127 -23.93 -7.08 11.53
C ILE A 127 -24.10 -5.73 12.23
N THR A 128 -25.35 -5.22 12.35
CA THR A 128 -25.57 -3.93 13.03
C THR A 128 -25.19 -3.98 14.49
N THR A 129 -25.45 -5.11 15.17
CA THR A 129 -25.06 -5.32 16.55
C THR A 129 -23.55 -5.36 16.73
N ALA A 130 -22.83 -6.09 15.85
CA ALA A 130 -21.37 -6.12 15.85
C ALA A 130 -20.75 -4.73 15.64
N VAL A 131 -21.29 -3.97 14.69
CA VAL A 131 -20.85 -2.60 14.42
C VAL A 131 -21.09 -1.69 15.60
N GLU A 132 -22.28 -1.72 16.22
CA GLU A 132 -22.62 -0.93 17.40
C GLU A 132 -21.67 -1.19 18.59
N LYS A 133 -21.21 -2.45 18.76
CA LYS A 133 -20.27 -2.84 19.82
C LYS A 133 -18.92 -2.14 19.68
N VAL A 134 -18.42 -1.92 18.45
CA VAL A 134 -17.02 -1.53 18.19
C VAL A 134 -16.88 -0.12 17.62
N SER A 135 -17.93 0.46 17.03
CA SER A 135 -17.84 1.75 16.33
C SER A 135 -17.18 2.86 17.14
N ASN A 136 -17.46 2.94 18.45
CA ASN A 136 -16.87 3.95 19.32
C ASN A 136 -15.39 3.74 19.61
N ALA A 137 -14.86 2.53 19.34
CA ALA A 137 -13.44 2.24 19.45
C ALA A 137 -12.67 2.53 18.14
N VAL A 138 -13.35 2.79 17.01
CA VAL A 138 -12.72 3.10 15.75
C VAL A 138 -12.66 4.62 15.56
N VAL A 139 -11.45 5.15 15.38
CA VAL A 139 -11.16 6.58 15.34
C VAL A 139 -10.55 6.99 14.00
N GLY A 140 -10.68 8.27 13.66
CA GLY A 140 -9.96 8.87 12.55
C GLY A 140 -8.59 9.37 13.00
N ILE A 141 -7.59 9.26 12.12
CA ILE A 141 -6.24 9.76 12.36
C ILE A 141 -5.87 10.71 11.22
N THR A 142 -5.47 11.91 11.58
CA THR A 142 -4.95 12.92 10.66
C THR A 142 -3.45 13.08 10.89
N ASN A 143 -2.67 12.84 9.82
CA ASN A 143 -1.23 13.03 9.79
C ASN A 143 -0.90 14.44 9.27
N ILE A 144 -0.31 15.28 10.11
CA ILE A 144 0.09 16.64 9.79
C ILE A 144 1.61 16.65 9.60
N GLN A 145 2.06 17.03 8.40
CA GLN A 145 3.47 17.12 8.04
C GLN A 145 3.89 18.57 7.79
N GLU A 146 5.16 18.83 7.96
CA GLU A 146 5.76 20.11 7.62
C GLU A 146 6.31 20.07 6.19
N VAL A 147 5.72 20.84 5.29
CA VAL A 147 6.20 20.98 3.93
C VAL A 147 6.92 22.31 3.78
N THR A 148 8.20 22.26 3.44
CA THR A 148 8.97 23.48 3.15
C THR A 148 8.74 23.89 1.71
N ASP A 149 8.14 25.07 1.50
CA ASP A 149 8.06 25.67 0.17
C ASP A 149 9.47 26.08 -0.28
N PHE A 150 9.99 25.37 -1.28
CA PHE A 150 11.33 25.56 -1.82
C PHE A 150 11.58 27.01 -2.29
N TRP A 151 10.55 27.70 -2.79
CA TRP A 151 10.66 29.04 -3.33
C TRP A 151 10.60 30.15 -2.27
N ASN A 152 9.82 29.94 -1.22
CA ASN A 152 9.57 30.95 -0.19
C ASN A 152 10.34 30.70 1.12
N GLN A 153 11.04 29.56 1.24
CA GLN A 153 11.73 29.12 2.48
C GLN A 153 10.81 29.19 3.72
N ARG A 154 9.50 29.00 3.53
CA ARG A 154 8.53 28.96 4.61
C ARG A 154 8.08 27.53 4.80
N SER A 155 8.18 27.07 6.03
CA SER A 155 7.52 25.82 6.44
C SER A 155 6.03 26.09 6.59
N MET A 156 5.22 25.24 5.99
CA MET A 156 3.76 25.22 6.12
C MET A 156 3.34 23.83 6.60
N GLU A 157 2.48 23.81 7.60
CA GLU A 157 1.82 22.58 8.03
C GLU A 157 0.74 22.23 7.01
N ARG A 158 0.72 20.96 6.61
CA ARG A 158 -0.26 20.42 5.67
C ARG A 158 -0.69 19.03 6.13
N GLU A 159 -1.99 18.76 6.05
CA GLU A 159 -2.50 17.41 6.13
C GLU A 159 -1.91 16.59 5.00
N ALA A 160 -1.14 15.54 5.35
CA ALA A 160 -0.45 14.68 4.40
C ALA A 160 -1.24 13.41 4.08
N GLY A 161 -2.10 12.97 5.01
CA GLY A 161 -2.95 11.80 4.85
C GLY A 161 -3.89 11.61 6.02
N ASN A 162 -4.95 10.87 5.75
CA ASN A 162 -5.94 10.46 6.73
C ASN A 162 -6.02 8.93 6.74
N GLY A 163 -6.21 8.38 7.92
CA GLY A 163 -6.42 6.95 8.13
C GLY A 163 -7.33 6.71 9.31
N SER A 164 -7.39 5.48 9.74
CA SER A 164 -8.16 5.05 10.90
C SER A 164 -7.26 4.44 11.96
N GLY A 165 -7.79 4.29 13.15
CA GLY A 165 -7.17 3.56 14.26
C GLY A 165 -8.20 2.84 15.09
N VAL A 166 -7.74 1.90 15.92
CA VAL A 166 -8.59 1.10 16.80
C VAL A 166 -8.10 1.26 18.23
N ILE A 167 -8.94 1.80 19.10
CA ILE A 167 -8.67 1.86 20.55
C ILE A 167 -8.79 0.46 21.12
N TYR A 168 -7.70 -0.06 21.70
CA TYR A 168 -7.67 -1.44 22.23
C TYR A 168 -7.40 -1.52 23.73
N LYS A 169 -6.94 -0.41 24.33
CA LYS A 169 -6.54 -0.42 25.74
C LYS A 169 -6.69 0.98 26.34
N ILE A 170 -7.13 1.03 27.61
CA ILE A 170 -7.06 2.22 28.45
C ILE A 170 -6.22 1.87 29.67
N GLU A 171 -5.17 2.62 29.93
CA GLU A 171 -4.28 2.45 31.07
C GLU A 171 -3.62 3.79 31.44
N ASP A 172 -3.48 4.08 32.75
CA ASP A 172 -2.79 5.27 33.27
C ASP A 172 -3.24 6.61 32.63
N ASP A 173 -4.57 6.83 32.54
CA ASP A 173 -5.18 8.02 31.92
C ASP A 173 -4.90 8.17 30.42
N LYS A 174 -4.41 7.13 29.75
CA LYS A 174 -4.18 7.08 28.31
C LYS A 174 -5.05 6.03 27.64
N ALA A 175 -5.51 6.35 26.44
CA ALA A 175 -6.10 5.40 25.52
C ALA A 175 -5.07 5.08 24.43
N TYR A 176 -4.79 3.79 24.23
CA TYR A 176 -3.85 3.28 23.24
C TYR A 176 -4.59 2.86 21.99
N ILE A 177 -4.05 3.23 20.85
CA ILE A 177 -4.67 3.07 19.53
C ILE A 177 -3.69 2.35 18.62
N ILE A 178 -4.14 1.26 18.01
CA ILE A 178 -3.42 0.59 16.93
C ILE A 178 -3.79 1.26 15.60
N THR A 179 -2.80 1.46 14.74
CA THR A 179 -2.99 1.91 13.36
C THR A 179 -1.89 1.35 12.47
N ASN A 180 -1.91 1.68 11.17
CA ASN A 180 -0.80 1.34 10.30
C ASN A 180 0.36 2.34 10.42
N TYR A 181 1.59 1.85 10.19
CA TYR A 181 2.79 2.69 10.13
C TYR A 181 2.67 3.80 9.08
N HIS A 182 2.22 3.45 7.86
CA HIS A 182 2.08 4.41 6.77
C HIS A 182 1.10 5.55 7.07
N VAL A 183 0.15 5.37 8.01
CA VAL A 183 -0.77 6.42 8.46
C VAL A 183 -0.05 7.46 9.30
N VAL A 184 0.95 7.07 10.08
CA VAL A 184 1.68 7.97 11.01
C VAL A 184 3.08 8.34 10.51
N GLU A 185 3.51 7.81 9.37
CA GLU A 185 4.85 8.00 8.82
C GLU A 185 5.16 9.50 8.61
N LYS A 186 6.34 9.93 9.07
CA LYS A 186 6.85 11.32 8.93
C LYS A 186 5.93 12.39 9.52
N ALA A 187 5.00 12.03 10.41
CA ALA A 187 4.14 12.99 11.06
C ALA A 187 4.94 13.94 11.95
N LYS A 188 4.68 15.25 11.79
CA LYS A 188 5.11 16.26 12.76
C LYS A 188 4.16 16.32 13.95
N GLN A 189 2.86 16.15 13.66
CA GLN A 189 1.79 16.12 14.63
C GLN A 189 0.75 15.10 14.18
N LEU A 190 0.18 14.39 15.13
CA LEU A 190 -0.92 13.45 14.93
C LEU A 190 -2.15 13.98 15.67
N GLU A 191 -3.28 13.98 14.99
CA GLU A 191 -4.57 14.32 15.54
C GLU A 191 -5.52 13.13 15.41
N VAL A 192 -6.16 12.74 16.51
CA VAL A 192 -7.18 11.68 16.56
C VAL A 192 -8.54 12.35 16.64
N THR A 193 -9.47 11.94 15.78
CA THR A 193 -10.87 12.38 15.80
C THR A 193 -11.74 11.24 16.34
N LEU A 194 -12.36 11.45 17.49
CA LEU A 194 -13.30 10.52 18.11
C LEU A 194 -14.67 10.52 17.42
N VAL A 195 -15.50 9.56 17.80
CA VAL A 195 -16.86 9.37 17.23
C VAL A 195 -17.75 10.60 17.33
N ASP A 196 -17.66 11.35 18.42
CA ASP A 196 -18.43 12.58 18.65
C ASP A 196 -17.86 13.82 17.95
N GLY A 197 -16.76 13.65 17.19
CA GLY A 197 -16.04 14.72 16.52
C GLY A 197 -15.03 15.43 17.38
N THR A 198 -14.82 15.00 18.63
CA THR A 198 -13.76 15.54 19.50
C THR A 198 -12.41 15.23 18.89
N LYS A 199 -11.54 16.22 18.84
CA LYS A 199 -10.17 16.11 18.34
C LYS A 199 -9.20 16.14 19.50
N GLU A 200 -8.32 15.15 19.52
CA GLU A 200 -7.29 14.99 20.54
C GLU A 200 -5.91 14.91 19.88
N GLU A 201 -4.91 15.55 20.48
CA GLU A 201 -3.53 15.40 20.05
C GLU A 201 -2.99 14.03 20.46
N ALA A 202 -2.37 13.32 19.52
CA ALA A 202 -1.84 11.98 19.75
C ALA A 202 -0.32 11.98 19.83
N THR A 203 0.20 11.10 20.69
CA THR A 203 1.64 10.84 20.83
C THR A 203 1.95 9.47 20.22
N LEU A 204 2.97 9.40 19.35
CA LEU A 204 3.49 8.14 18.87
C LEU A 204 4.17 7.39 20.03
N VAL A 205 3.71 6.19 20.32
CA VAL A 205 4.30 5.29 21.33
C VAL A 205 5.40 4.46 20.70
N GLY A 206 5.13 3.88 19.51
CA GLY A 206 6.09 3.11 18.75
C GLY A 206 5.55 2.75 17.38
N SER A 207 6.45 2.33 16.48
CA SER A 207 6.07 1.94 15.13
C SER A 207 7.03 0.95 14.52
N ASP A 208 6.54 0.16 13.58
CA ASP A 208 7.31 -0.84 12.84
C ASP A 208 6.95 -0.82 11.36
N ILE A 209 7.94 -0.52 10.54
CA ILE A 209 7.77 -0.43 9.09
C ILE A 209 7.53 -1.80 8.44
N TRP A 210 8.13 -2.87 9.01
CA TRP A 210 8.08 -4.22 8.44
C TRP A 210 6.69 -4.85 8.55
N THR A 211 6.00 -4.60 9.65
CA THR A 211 4.64 -5.09 9.86
C THR A 211 3.58 -4.07 9.47
N ASP A 212 3.97 -2.86 9.05
CA ASP A 212 3.07 -1.73 8.79
C ASP A 212 2.17 -1.40 9.98
N LEU A 213 2.67 -1.52 11.23
CA LEU A 213 1.93 -1.26 12.45
C LEU A 213 2.51 -0.09 13.23
N ALA A 214 1.65 0.63 13.93
CA ALA A 214 2.03 1.66 14.89
C ALA A 214 1.06 1.69 16.07
N VAL A 215 1.57 2.12 17.22
CA VAL A 215 0.80 2.42 18.42
C VAL A 215 0.93 3.91 18.72
N ILE A 216 -0.21 4.57 18.86
CA ILE A 216 -0.30 5.96 19.32
C ILE A 216 -1.15 6.02 20.60
N SER A 217 -1.03 7.10 21.36
CA SER A 217 -1.83 7.29 22.58
C SER A 217 -2.41 8.70 22.64
N ILE A 218 -3.61 8.80 23.21
CA ILE A 218 -4.34 10.04 23.53
C ILE A 218 -4.72 10.08 25.00
N ASP A 219 -5.20 11.22 25.50
CA ASP A 219 -5.86 11.31 26.82
C ASP A 219 -7.15 10.46 26.82
N SER A 220 -7.36 9.65 27.84
CA SER A 220 -8.49 8.70 27.91
C SER A 220 -9.80 9.36 28.38
N LYS A 221 -9.81 10.63 28.75
CA LYS A 221 -10.95 11.32 29.38
C LYS A 221 -12.25 11.22 28.58
N ASN A 222 -12.16 11.22 27.24
CA ASN A 222 -13.31 11.18 26.34
C ASN A 222 -13.48 9.81 25.69
N VAL A 223 -12.80 8.77 26.21
CA VAL A 223 -12.83 7.39 25.69
C VAL A 223 -13.50 6.48 26.68
N ASP A 224 -14.56 5.80 26.27
CA ASP A 224 -15.35 4.87 27.08
C ASP A 224 -15.41 3.45 26.51
N THR A 225 -14.89 3.24 25.30
CA THR A 225 -15.00 1.97 24.58
C THR A 225 -13.64 1.52 24.04
N VAL A 226 -13.33 0.24 24.21
CA VAL A 226 -12.18 -0.42 23.61
C VAL A 226 -12.64 -1.61 22.79
N ALA A 227 -11.93 -1.93 21.69
CA ALA A 227 -12.17 -3.13 20.92
C ALA A 227 -11.63 -4.36 21.66
N GLU A 228 -12.43 -5.43 21.70
CA GLU A 228 -12.00 -6.73 22.21
C GLU A 228 -11.28 -7.51 21.12
N PHE A 229 -10.15 -8.13 21.45
CA PHE A 229 -9.42 -8.98 20.52
C PHE A 229 -10.14 -10.31 20.34
N GLY A 230 -10.31 -10.71 19.08
CA GLY A 230 -10.74 -12.04 18.69
C GLY A 230 -9.55 -12.98 18.49
N ASP A 231 -9.77 -14.05 17.74
CA ASP A 231 -8.76 -15.02 17.36
C ASP A 231 -8.77 -15.23 15.84
N SER A 232 -7.72 -14.76 15.17
CA SER A 232 -7.62 -14.85 13.71
C SER A 232 -7.25 -16.24 13.20
N GLU A 233 -6.69 -17.13 14.06
CA GLU A 233 -6.28 -18.47 13.65
C GLU A 233 -7.47 -19.41 13.47
N VAL A 234 -8.54 -19.24 14.25
CA VAL A 234 -9.73 -20.11 14.18
C VAL A 234 -10.68 -19.76 13.04
N LEU A 235 -10.46 -18.62 12.34
CA LEU A 235 -11.30 -18.17 11.24
C LEU A 235 -11.36 -19.19 10.10
N LYS A 236 -12.49 -19.25 9.43
CA LYS A 236 -12.69 -20.09 8.24
C LYS A 236 -13.05 -19.26 7.04
N GLN A 237 -12.58 -19.68 5.88
CA GLN A 237 -13.00 -19.07 4.61
C GLN A 237 -14.52 -19.11 4.48
N GLY A 238 -15.10 -17.98 4.07
CA GLY A 238 -16.54 -17.78 3.95
C GLY A 238 -17.20 -17.24 5.23
N GLU A 239 -16.50 -17.09 6.36
CA GLU A 239 -17.03 -16.38 7.53
C GLU A 239 -17.22 -14.90 7.22
N THR A 240 -18.37 -14.35 7.66
CA THR A 240 -18.67 -12.93 7.49
C THR A 240 -17.73 -12.07 8.30
N VAL A 241 -17.17 -11.06 7.67
CA VAL A 241 -16.32 -10.04 8.29
C VAL A 241 -16.80 -8.65 7.94
N ILE A 242 -16.50 -7.69 8.79
CA ILE A 242 -16.92 -6.30 8.68
C ILE A 242 -15.69 -5.44 8.84
N ALA A 243 -15.40 -4.64 7.81
CA ALA A 243 -14.34 -3.63 7.87
C ALA A 243 -14.94 -2.29 8.28
N ILE A 244 -14.36 -1.66 9.30
CA ILE A 244 -14.79 -0.38 9.85
C ILE A 244 -13.62 0.59 9.79
N GLY A 245 -13.90 1.83 9.35
CA GLY A 245 -12.95 2.91 9.34
C GLY A 245 -13.62 4.26 9.56
N ASN A 246 -12.77 5.28 9.79
CA ASN A 246 -13.20 6.67 9.96
C ASN A 246 -12.38 7.60 9.04
N PRO A 247 -12.57 7.49 7.70
CA PRO A 247 -11.64 8.00 6.71
C PRO A 247 -11.50 9.52 6.61
N LEU A 248 -12.41 10.32 7.06
CA LEU A 248 -12.38 11.78 6.85
C LEU A 248 -13.09 12.56 7.98
N GLY A 249 -13.00 12.06 9.19
CA GLY A 249 -13.69 12.67 10.33
C GLY A 249 -15.22 12.59 10.16
N LEU A 250 -15.94 13.67 10.54
CA LEU A 250 -17.41 13.67 10.62
C LEU A 250 -18.12 13.42 9.29
N ASP A 251 -17.52 13.74 8.14
CA ASP A 251 -18.19 13.64 6.83
C ASP A 251 -18.41 12.19 6.37
N PHE A 252 -17.52 11.25 6.79
CA PHE A 252 -17.58 9.84 6.45
C PHE A 252 -17.37 8.93 7.66
N TYR A 253 -17.69 9.46 8.85
CA TYR A 253 -17.59 8.72 10.09
C TYR A 253 -18.30 7.36 10.01
N GLY A 254 -17.63 6.31 10.53
CA GLY A 254 -18.21 4.99 10.63
C GLY A 254 -18.47 4.33 9.27
N SER A 255 -17.59 4.56 8.28
CA SER A 255 -17.67 3.83 7.01
C SER A 255 -17.55 2.33 7.29
N VAL A 256 -18.60 1.58 6.97
CA VAL A 256 -18.70 0.14 7.19
C VAL A 256 -18.82 -0.57 5.85
N THR A 257 -17.97 -1.55 5.62
CA THR A 257 -18.10 -2.47 4.50
C THR A 257 -18.14 -3.91 5.02
N THR A 258 -18.87 -4.79 4.34
CA THR A 258 -19.03 -6.19 4.74
C THR A 258 -18.57 -7.10 3.63
N GLY A 259 -18.01 -8.23 4.00
CA GLY A 259 -17.57 -9.27 3.11
C GLY A 259 -17.40 -10.58 3.85
N VAL A 260 -16.53 -11.43 3.34
CA VAL A 260 -16.16 -12.71 3.95
C VAL A 260 -14.64 -12.84 4.05
N VAL A 261 -14.17 -13.75 4.87
CA VAL A 261 -12.79 -14.23 4.81
C VAL A 261 -12.60 -14.96 3.48
N SER A 262 -11.92 -14.35 2.53
CA SER A 262 -11.64 -14.92 1.20
C SER A 262 -10.41 -15.84 1.23
N GLY A 263 -9.49 -15.60 2.15
CA GLY A 263 -8.28 -16.41 2.36
C GLY A 263 -7.62 -16.12 3.69
N LYS A 264 -6.86 -17.09 4.18
CA LYS A 264 -6.00 -17.00 5.37
C LYS A 264 -4.58 -17.30 4.97
N ASP A 265 -3.64 -16.87 5.79
CA ASP A 265 -2.22 -17.21 5.67
C ASP A 265 -1.70 -16.92 4.24
N ARG A 266 -2.12 -15.77 3.69
CA ARG A 266 -1.67 -15.31 2.37
C ARG A 266 -0.36 -14.56 2.54
N ALA A 267 0.73 -15.11 2.04
CA ALA A 267 1.98 -14.37 1.89
C ALA A 267 1.81 -13.38 0.73
N VAL A 268 1.90 -12.10 1.05
CA VAL A 268 1.78 -11.01 0.06
C VAL A 268 3.06 -10.21 0.07
N PRO A 269 3.68 -10.00 -1.11
CA PRO A 269 4.89 -9.20 -1.23
C PRO A 269 4.62 -7.73 -0.92
N VAL A 270 5.55 -7.11 -0.19
CA VAL A 270 5.48 -5.70 0.20
C VAL A 270 6.75 -5.00 -0.25
N ASP A 271 6.59 -3.88 -0.95
CA ASP A 271 7.63 -2.91 -1.26
C ASP A 271 7.58 -1.80 -0.20
N LEU A 272 8.54 -1.82 0.72
CA LEU A 272 8.55 -0.90 1.88
C LEU A 272 8.99 0.52 1.51
N ASN A 273 9.86 0.65 0.52
CA ASN A 273 10.50 1.91 0.14
C ASN A 273 9.96 2.49 -1.19
N ALA A 274 9.03 1.79 -1.86
CA ALA A 274 8.41 2.15 -3.13
C ALA A 274 9.41 2.29 -4.30
N ASP A 275 10.45 1.44 -4.33
CA ASP A 275 11.42 1.39 -5.42
C ASP A 275 11.03 0.38 -6.52
N GLY A 276 9.96 -0.39 -6.32
CA GLY A 276 9.45 -1.41 -7.25
C GLY A 276 10.06 -2.79 -7.04
N VAL A 277 10.91 -2.96 -6.03
CA VAL A 277 11.46 -4.25 -5.61
C VAL A 277 10.74 -4.73 -4.35
N GLN A 278 10.51 -6.03 -4.25
CA GLN A 278 9.89 -6.61 -3.06
C GLN A 278 10.93 -6.69 -1.93
N ASP A 279 10.63 -6.04 -0.79
CA ASP A 279 11.50 -6.05 0.39
C ASP A 279 11.15 -7.17 1.38
N TRP A 280 9.85 -7.51 1.45
CA TRP A 280 9.29 -8.38 2.47
C TRP A 280 8.06 -9.13 1.98
N GLU A 281 7.71 -10.21 2.64
CA GLU A 281 6.41 -10.86 2.54
C GLU A 281 5.71 -10.82 3.89
N THR A 282 4.46 -10.41 3.90
CA THR A 282 3.63 -10.40 5.11
C THR A 282 2.46 -11.37 4.97
N GLU A 283 2.16 -12.09 6.05
CA GLU A 283 0.98 -12.92 6.11
C GLU A 283 -0.26 -12.08 6.42
N VAL A 284 -1.31 -12.26 5.63
CA VAL A 284 -2.53 -11.47 5.75
C VAL A 284 -3.80 -12.32 5.69
N LEU A 285 -4.86 -11.77 6.27
CA LEU A 285 -6.25 -12.15 5.99
C LEU A 285 -6.69 -11.47 4.71
N GLN A 286 -7.19 -12.24 3.76
CA GLN A 286 -7.82 -11.73 2.55
C GLN A 286 -9.33 -11.64 2.74
N THR A 287 -9.95 -10.54 2.29
CA THR A 287 -11.40 -10.32 2.31
C THR A 287 -11.88 -9.63 1.04
N ASP A 288 -13.14 -9.82 0.68
CA ASP A 288 -13.85 -9.05 -0.35
C ASP A 288 -14.62 -7.85 0.23
N ALA A 289 -14.57 -7.64 1.56
CA ALA A 289 -14.96 -6.36 2.14
C ALA A 289 -14.11 -5.25 1.54
N ALA A 290 -14.73 -4.16 1.09
CA ALA A 290 -13.99 -3.09 0.42
C ALA A 290 -13.01 -2.39 1.41
N ILE A 291 -11.71 -2.54 1.15
CA ILE A 291 -10.64 -1.82 1.82
C ILE A 291 -10.18 -0.69 0.89
N ASN A 292 -10.34 0.55 1.35
CA ASN A 292 -10.12 1.76 0.55
C ASN A 292 -9.32 2.79 1.36
N PRO A 293 -8.75 3.85 0.70
CA PRO A 293 -8.12 4.96 1.42
C PRO A 293 -9.04 5.49 2.52
N GLY A 294 -8.50 5.52 3.72
CA GLY A 294 -9.19 6.01 4.91
C GLY A 294 -9.67 4.92 5.89
N ASN A 295 -9.94 3.67 5.46
CA ASN A 295 -10.16 2.60 6.43
C ASN A 295 -8.87 1.80 6.78
N SER A 296 -7.72 2.14 6.17
CA SER A 296 -6.40 1.68 6.61
C SER A 296 -6.13 2.03 8.07
N GLY A 297 -5.65 1.07 8.84
CA GLY A 297 -5.46 1.16 10.30
C GLY A 297 -6.74 0.95 11.10
N GLY A 298 -7.89 0.86 10.43
CA GLY A 298 -9.19 0.55 11.05
C GLY A 298 -9.39 -0.94 11.32
N ALA A 299 -10.54 -1.26 11.87
CA ALA A 299 -10.87 -2.61 12.34
C ALA A 299 -11.38 -3.52 11.22
N LEU A 300 -10.91 -4.76 11.19
CA LEU A 300 -11.63 -5.90 10.63
C LEU A 300 -12.19 -6.70 11.81
N ILE A 301 -13.52 -6.87 11.87
CA ILE A 301 -14.19 -7.57 12.97
C ILE A 301 -15.00 -8.77 12.47
N ASN A 302 -15.24 -9.72 13.34
CA ASN A 302 -16.18 -10.81 13.12
C ASN A 302 -17.63 -10.38 13.45
N ILE A 303 -18.60 -11.27 13.25
CA ILE A 303 -20.02 -11.01 13.57
C ILE A 303 -20.32 -10.91 15.07
N ALA A 304 -19.39 -11.31 15.95
CA ALA A 304 -19.51 -11.11 17.41
C ALA A 304 -18.99 -9.71 17.83
N GLY A 305 -18.43 -8.96 16.90
CA GLY A 305 -17.83 -7.64 17.14
C GLY A 305 -16.42 -7.73 17.75
N ASP A 306 -15.72 -8.85 17.58
CA ASP A 306 -14.35 -8.99 18.05
C ASP A 306 -13.38 -8.61 16.94
N LEU A 307 -12.30 -7.91 17.29
CA LEU A 307 -11.26 -7.46 16.37
C LEU A 307 -10.41 -8.66 15.92
N ILE A 308 -10.46 -8.99 14.63
CA ILE A 308 -9.74 -10.13 14.03
C ILE A 308 -8.60 -9.71 13.11
N GLY A 309 -8.50 -8.41 12.79
CA GLY A 309 -7.40 -7.87 11.99
C GLY A 309 -7.42 -6.36 11.90
N ILE A 310 -6.31 -5.80 11.42
CA ILE A 310 -6.13 -4.37 11.12
C ILE A 310 -6.10 -4.21 9.60
N ASN A 311 -7.04 -3.43 9.06
CA ASN A 311 -7.13 -3.17 7.62
C ASN A 311 -5.87 -2.49 7.11
N SER A 312 -5.27 -2.95 6.01
CA SER A 312 -4.12 -2.31 5.38
C SER A 312 -4.29 -2.18 3.87
N MET A 313 -4.20 -0.95 3.39
CA MET A 313 -4.26 -0.65 1.96
C MET A 313 -2.89 -0.70 1.27
N LYS A 314 -1.79 -0.56 2.02
CA LYS A 314 -0.42 -0.64 1.47
C LYS A 314 -0.12 -2.02 0.90
N ILE A 315 -0.77 -3.04 1.45
CA ILE A 315 -0.64 -4.44 1.04
C ILE A 315 -1.55 -4.75 -0.17
N ALA A 316 -2.60 -3.93 -0.42
CA ALA A 316 -3.54 -4.15 -1.50
C ALA A 316 -2.99 -3.64 -2.84
N GLU A 317 -2.97 -4.50 -3.87
CA GLU A 317 -2.78 -4.02 -5.24
C GLU A 317 -3.99 -3.17 -5.65
N SER A 318 -3.78 -1.86 -5.80
CA SER A 318 -4.81 -0.85 -6.07
C SER A 318 -5.59 -1.04 -7.38
N THR A 319 -5.24 -2.05 -8.18
CA THR A 319 -5.80 -2.29 -9.52
C THR A 319 -6.84 -3.40 -9.58
N VAL A 320 -7.03 -4.17 -8.50
CA VAL A 320 -7.95 -5.33 -8.50
C VAL A 320 -9.06 -5.11 -7.47
N GLU A 321 -10.29 -4.90 -7.96
CA GLU A 321 -11.47 -4.80 -7.10
C GLU A 321 -11.78 -6.14 -6.42
N GLY A 322 -12.18 -6.11 -5.15
CA GLY A 322 -12.57 -7.30 -4.37
C GLY A 322 -11.40 -8.05 -3.73
N LEU A 323 -10.20 -7.47 -3.73
CA LEU A 323 -9.05 -7.95 -2.96
C LEU A 323 -8.72 -6.93 -1.87
N GLY A 324 -9.23 -7.17 -0.67
CA GLY A 324 -8.87 -6.44 0.54
C GLY A 324 -7.97 -7.29 1.43
N PHE A 325 -7.09 -6.65 2.20
CA PHE A 325 -6.18 -7.32 3.11
C PHE A 325 -6.22 -6.68 4.50
N ALA A 326 -6.03 -7.53 5.51
CA ALA A 326 -5.88 -7.10 6.89
C ALA A 326 -4.78 -7.90 7.58
N ILE A 327 -4.02 -7.26 8.44
CA ILE A 327 -3.00 -7.89 9.28
C ILE A 327 -3.72 -8.70 10.37
N PRO A 328 -3.48 -10.02 10.50
CA PRO A 328 -4.18 -10.86 11.45
C PRO A 328 -3.95 -10.41 12.91
N ILE A 329 -4.99 -10.42 13.74
CA ILE A 329 -4.86 -9.90 15.11
C ILE A 329 -3.87 -10.70 15.96
N ASN A 330 -3.73 -12.01 15.74
CA ASN A 330 -2.77 -12.83 16.47
C ASN A 330 -1.31 -12.43 16.15
N SER A 331 -1.05 -11.93 14.94
CA SER A 331 0.24 -11.34 14.56
C SER A 331 0.42 -9.92 15.10
N VAL A 332 -0.67 -9.14 15.25
CA VAL A 332 -0.64 -7.76 15.78
C VAL A 332 -0.29 -7.73 17.26
N ILE A 333 -0.87 -8.63 18.08
CA ILE A 333 -0.73 -8.62 19.55
C ILE A 333 0.72 -8.60 20.02
N PRO A 334 1.63 -9.51 19.60
CA PRO A 334 3.02 -9.47 20.04
C PRO A 334 3.75 -8.21 19.60
N ILE A 335 3.45 -7.69 18.41
CA ILE A 335 4.07 -6.47 17.86
C ILE A 335 3.70 -5.24 18.71
N ILE A 336 2.41 -5.05 19.04
CA ILE A 336 2.00 -3.89 19.84
C ILE A 336 2.57 -3.95 21.26
N GLN A 337 2.74 -5.15 21.84
CA GLN A 337 3.39 -5.31 23.15
C GLN A 337 4.87 -4.87 23.12
N GLU A 338 5.59 -5.20 22.03
CA GLU A 338 6.97 -4.73 21.84
C GLU A 338 7.01 -3.21 21.60
N LEU A 339 6.09 -2.66 20.80
CA LEU A 339 6.01 -1.22 20.55
C LEU A 339 5.67 -0.43 21.83
N GLU A 340 4.75 -0.93 22.67
CA GLU A 340 4.45 -0.30 23.96
C GLU A 340 5.66 -0.29 24.90
N LYS A 341 6.42 -1.37 24.91
CA LYS A 341 7.52 -1.56 25.86
C LYS A 341 8.80 -0.86 25.43
N ASN A 342 9.13 -0.92 24.14
CA ASN A 342 10.44 -0.55 23.62
C ASN A 342 10.38 0.62 22.63
N GLY A 343 9.21 1.01 22.13
CA GLY A 343 9.01 2.02 21.07
C GLY A 343 9.28 1.49 19.67
N GLU A 344 9.88 0.31 19.55
CA GLU A 344 10.22 -0.35 18.30
C GLU A 344 10.20 -1.86 18.46
N VAL A 345 10.07 -2.60 17.35
CA VAL A 345 10.21 -4.06 17.35
C VAL A 345 11.67 -4.42 17.21
N ARG A 346 12.21 -5.06 18.23
CA ARG A 346 13.62 -5.48 18.25
C ARG A 346 13.78 -6.77 17.46
N ARG A 347 14.70 -6.76 16.51
CA ARG A 347 14.99 -7.90 15.65
C ARG A 347 16.46 -8.29 15.71
N PRO A 348 16.77 -9.60 15.53
CA PRO A 348 18.15 -10.03 15.33
C PRO A 348 18.69 -9.42 14.03
N THR A 349 19.96 -9.01 14.05
CA THR A 349 20.62 -8.46 12.87
C THR A 349 21.94 -9.16 12.60
N MET A 350 22.26 -9.28 11.31
CA MET A 350 23.60 -9.67 10.82
C MET A 350 24.50 -8.46 10.61
N GLY A 351 23.91 -7.29 10.26
CA GLY A 351 24.62 -6.06 9.92
C GLY A 351 25.33 -6.12 8.56
N ILE A 352 24.57 -6.43 7.53
CA ILE A 352 25.02 -6.51 6.13
C ILE A 352 24.04 -5.79 5.21
N GLY A 353 24.55 -5.21 4.12
CA GLY A 353 23.71 -4.78 3.00
C GLY A 353 23.44 -5.96 2.08
N LEU A 354 22.20 -6.07 1.61
CA LEU A 354 21.71 -7.17 0.78
C LEU A 354 21.53 -6.73 -0.68
N LEU A 355 21.79 -7.67 -1.61
CA LEU A 355 21.48 -7.52 -3.03
C LEU A 355 21.20 -8.91 -3.59
N ASP A 356 20.07 -9.10 -4.24
CA ASP A 356 19.75 -10.40 -4.82
C ASP A 356 20.68 -10.75 -5.97
N LEU A 357 21.17 -11.99 -6.00
CA LEU A 357 22.10 -12.45 -7.04
C LEU A 357 21.50 -12.31 -8.45
N THR A 358 20.17 -12.42 -8.56
CA THR A 358 19.43 -12.28 -9.82
C THR A 358 19.47 -10.85 -10.38
N GLU A 359 19.74 -9.85 -9.55
CA GLU A 359 19.90 -8.45 -9.97
C GLU A 359 21.35 -8.15 -10.44
N VAL A 360 22.30 -9.03 -10.10
CA VAL A 360 23.69 -8.86 -10.49
C VAL A 360 23.88 -9.34 -11.93
N PRO A 361 24.37 -8.49 -12.86
CA PRO A 361 24.62 -8.93 -14.24
C PRO A 361 25.56 -10.13 -14.31
N ALA A 362 25.26 -11.11 -15.17
CA ALA A 362 25.99 -12.37 -15.30
C ALA A 362 27.51 -12.19 -15.46
N PHE A 363 27.94 -11.12 -16.11
CA PHE A 363 29.36 -10.76 -16.23
C PHE A 363 30.04 -10.62 -14.86
N TYR A 364 29.42 -9.95 -13.90
CA TYR A 364 29.96 -9.76 -12.56
C TYR A 364 29.87 -11.04 -11.73
N GLN A 365 28.82 -11.85 -11.91
CA GLN A 365 28.70 -13.16 -11.25
C GLN A 365 29.91 -14.06 -11.58
N GLN A 366 30.35 -14.06 -12.85
CA GLN A 366 31.48 -14.87 -13.32
C GLN A 366 32.84 -14.23 -13.04
N GLN A 367 33.02 -12.92 -13.28
CA GLN A 367 34.31 -12.26 -13.23
C GLN A 367 34.69 -11.76 -11.82
N THR A 368 33.70 -11.26 -11.08
CA THR A 368 33.93 -10.67 -9.76
C THR A 368 33.65 -11.67 -8.65
N LEU A 369 32.47 -12.31 -8.67
CA LEU A 369 32.08 -13.29 -7.64
C LEU A 369 32.69 -14.67 -7.92
N ARG A 370 33.03 -14.99 -9.16
CA ARG A 370 33.60 -16.27 -9.63
C ARG A 370 32.72 -17.47 -9.27
N LEU A 371 31.41 -17.29 -9.30
CA LEU A 371 30.45 -18.31 -8.90
C LEU A 371 30.53 -19.54 -9.84
N PRO A 372 30.32 -20.73 -9.32
CA PRO A 372 30.03 -21.92 -10.12
C PRO A 372 28.76 -21.70 -10.96
N GLU A 373 28.68 -22.32 -12.16
CA GLU A 373 27.54 -22.15 -13.07
C GLU A 373 26.22 -22.65 -12.49
N GLU A 374 26.26 -23.57 -11.54
CA GLU A 374 25.10 -24.12 -10.84
C GLU A 374 24.49 -23.15 -9.80
N VAL A 375 25.21 -22.09 -9.37
CA VAL A 375 24.77 -21.12 -8.40
C VAL A 375 24.11 -19.96 -9.13
N THR A 376 22.79 -19.98 -9.19
CA THR A 376 21.97 -18.99 -9.92
C THR A 376 21.13 -18.10 -9.02
N THR A 377 21.02 -18.47 -7.73
CA THR A 377 20.24 -17.75 -6.71
C THR A 377 21.05 -17.59 -5.44
N GLY A 378 20.68 -16.64 -4.59
CA GLY A 378 21.35 -16.31 -3.34
C GLY A 378 21.42 -14.81 -3.10
N VAL A 379 21.99 -14.39 -1.99
CA VAL A 379 22.09 -13.01 -1.55
C VAL A 379 23.52 -12.54 -1.51
N VAL A 380 23.86 -11.54 -2.31
CA VAL A 380 25.17 -10.91 -2.36
C VAL A 380 25.31 -9.92 -1.21
N VAL A 381 26.34 -10.02 -0.42
CA VAL A 381 26.70 -9.04 0.61
C VAL A 381 27.27 -7.79 -0.07
N SER A 382 26.49 -6.73 -0.15
CA SER A 382 26.88 -5.46 -0.76
C SER A 382 27.75 -4.61 0.18
N GLU A 383 27.54 -4.74 1.49
CA GLU A 383 28.27 -4.03 2.55
C GLU A 383 28.30 -4.87 3.83
N VAL A 384 29.32 -4.67 4.65
CA VAL A 384 29.42 -5.25 6.01
C VAL A 384 29.61 -4.10 7.01
N VAL A 385 28.69 -3.97 7.96
CA VAL A 385 28.75 -2.94 8.98
C VAL A 385 29.86 -3.31 9.98
N LYS A 386 30.79 -2.38 10.18
CA LYS A 386 31.93 -2.62 11.09
C LYS A 386 31.46 -2.87 12.52
N GLY A 387 31.95 -3.95 13.12
CA GLY A 387 31.61 -4.36 14.49
C GLY A 387 30.27 -5.12 14.59
N SER A 388 29.59 -5.38 13.46
CA SER A 388 28.40 -6.21 13.41
C SER A 388 28.69 -7.69 13.67
N PRO A 389 27.66 -8.55 13.85
CA PRO A 389 27.80 -9.99 13.87
C PRO A 389 28.55 -10.53 12.65
N ALA A 390 28.20 -10.06 11.46
CA ALA A 390 28.83 -10.46 10.20
C ALA A 390 30.33 -10.10 10.14
N ASP A 391 30.68 -8.87 10.55
CA ASP A 391 32.09 -8.43 10.60
C ASP A 391 32.91 -9.29 11.57
N ARG A 392 32.34 -9.55 12.77
CA ARG A 392 33.01 -10.42 13.76
C ARG A 392 33.18 -11.89 13.30
N ALA A 393 32.20 -12.39 12.55
CA ALA A 393 32.24 -13.73 11.96
C ALA A 393 33.16 -13.82 10.73
N GLY A 394 33.61 -12.68 10.20
CA GLY A 394 34.49 -12.63 9.04
C GLY A 394 33.77 -12.72 7.70
N VAL A 395 32.49 -12.36 7.65
CA VAL A 395 31.76 -12.11 6.39
C VAL A 395 32.45 -10.96 5.67
N LYS A 396 32.50 -11.01 4.36
CA LYS A 396 33.15 -9.99 3.52
C LYS A 396 32.19 -9.49 2.45
N GLN A 397 32.41 -8.26 2.03
CA GLN A 397 31.76 -7.72 0.85
C GLN A 397 32.00 -8.66 -0.35
N TYR A 398 30.95 -8.91 -1.13
CA TYR A 398 30.87 -9.83 -2.26
C TYR A 398 30.85 -11.32 -1.90
N ASP A 399 30.70 -11.70 -0.63
CA ASP A 399 30.24 -13.04 -0.29
C ASP A 399 28.81 -13.23 -0.82
N VAL A 400 28.47 -14.44 -1.26
CA VAL A 400 27.12 -14.78 -1.71
C VAL A 400 26.53 -15.81 -0.75
N ILE A 401 25.56 -15.39 0.06
CA ILE A 401 24.87 -16.26 1.02
C ILE A 401 23.92 -17.16 0.24
N VAL A 402 24.00 -18.47 0.45
CA VAL A 402 23.19 -19.49 -0.24
C VAL A 402 22.47 -20.44 0.72
N GLU A 403 22.85 -20.43 2.00
CA GLU A 403 22.25 -21.30 3.03
C GLU A 403 22.34 -20.64 4.42
N MET A 404 21.30 -20.78 5.23
CA MET A 404 21.23 -20.40 6.64
C MET A 404 20.69 -21.58 7.44
N ASP A 405 21.40 -22.01 8.49
CA ASP A 405 21.06 -23.14 9.38
C ASP A 405 20.65 -24.43 8.64
N GLY A 406 21.22 -24.66 7.44
CA GLY A 406 20.93 -25.83 6.60
C GLY A 406 19.78 -25.60 5.60
N GLU A 407 19.10 -24.49 5.65
CA GLU A 407 18.05 -24.12 4.72
C GLU A 407 18.59 -23.26 3.58
N LYS A 408 18.11 -23.53 2.36
CA LYS A 408 18.53 -22.80 1.17
C LYS A 408 17.97 -21.37 1.20
N VAL A 409 18.83 -20.41 0.88
CA VAL A 409 18.48 -18.99 0.69
C VAL A 409 18.57 -18.65 -0.79
N GLU A 410 17.46 -18.27 -1.41
CA GLU A 410 17.41 -17.95 -2.84
C GLU A 410 17.44 -16.45 -3.11
N ASN A 411 16.95 -15.63 -2.18
CA ASN A 411 16.83 -14.18 -2.29
C ASN A 411 16.85 -13.50 -0.91
N SER A 412 16.76 -12.17 -0.89
CA SER A 412 16.77 -11.36 0.34
C SER A 412 15.53 -11.55 1.21
N ILE A 413 14.39 -11.93 0.62
CA ILE A 413 13.16 -12.23 1.35
C ILE A 413 13.32 -13.49 2.18
N ASP A 414 13.81 -14.59 1.57
CA ASP A 414 14.08 -15.85 2.27
C ASP A 414 15.06 -15.62 3.43
N LEU A 415 16.12 -14.84 3.20
CA LEU A 415 17.10 -14.50 4.22
C LEU A 415 16.45 -13.79 5.41
N ARG A 416 15.62 -12.79 5.15
CA ARG A 416 14.93 -12.02 6.19
C ARG A 416 13.88 -12.87 6.92
N GLN A 417 13.13 -13.70 6.19
CA GLN A 417 12.15 -14.61 6.79
C GLN A 417 12.83 -15.57 7.75
N HIS A 418 13.92 -16.23 7.34
CA HIS A 418 14.69 -17.10 8.22
C HIS A 418 15.21 -16.32 9.45
N LEU A 419 15.84 -15.14 9.23
CA LEU A 419 16.44 -14.35 10.29
C LEU A 419 15.39 -13.86 11.32
N TYR A 420 14.18 -13.50 10.90
CA TYR A 420 13.20 -12.89 11.79
C TYR A 420 12.18 -13.86 12.37
N ASN A 421 11.92 -15.00 11.70
CA ASN A 421 10.95 -15.99 12.14
C ASN A 421 11.59 -17.18 12.87
N GLU A 422 12.85 -17.54 12.51
CA GLU A 422 13.49 -18.76 13.01
C GLU A 422 14.64 -18.47 13.98
N THR A 423 15.02 -17.19 14.21
CA THR A 423 16.10 -16.85 15.13
C THR A 423 15.73 -15.75 16.13
N GLU A 424 16.43 -15.72 17.27
CA GLU A 424 16.29 -14.71 18.31
C GLU A 424 17.59 -13.91 18.51
N ILE A 425 17.47 -12.76 19.21
CA ILE A 425 18.64 -11.95 19.59
C ILE A 425 19.51 -12.76 20.54
N GLY A 426 20.76 -12.98 20.17
CA GLY A 426 21.74 -13.76 20.92
C GLY A 426 21.92 -15.19 20.42
N ASP A 427 21.13 -15.63 19.45
CA ASP A 427 21.33 -16.94 18.82
C ASP A 427 22.59 -16.99 17.96
N THR A 428 23.00 -18.21 17.69
CA THR A 428 24.10 -18.50 16.79
C THR A 428 23.54 -19.00 15.46
N LEU A 429 23.82 -18.26 14.41
CA LEU A 429 23.37 -18.52 13.05
C LEU A 429 24.53 -19.09 12.23
N MET A 430 24.30 -20.22 11.57
CA MET A 430 25.26 -20.83 10.63
C MET A 430 24.92 -20.42 9.21
N ILE A 431 25.87 -19.82 8.48
CA ILE A 431 25.65 -19.46 7.06
C ILE A 431 26.70 -20.14 6.18
N LYS A 432 26.28 -20.54 4.97
CA LYS A 432 27.20 -20.92 3.89
C LYS A 432 27.21 -19.82 2.83
N VAL A 433 28.41 -19.40 2.49
CA VAL A 433 28.63 -18.38 1.48
C VAL A 433 29.59 -18.86 0.41
N TYR A 434 29.41 -18.41 -0.83
CA TYR A 434 30.45 -18.47 -1.84
C TYR A 434 31.32 -17.22 -1.76
N ARG A 435 32.65 -17.46 -1.61
CA ARG A 435 33.66 -16.40 -1.59
C ARG A 435 34.69 -16.71 -2.68
N GLN A 436 34.71 -15.89 -3.73
CA GLN A 436 35.60 -16.07 -4.88
C GLN A 436 35.52 -17.49 -5.51
N GLY A 437 34.31 -18.08 -5.50
CA GLY A 437 34.03 -19.41 -6.06
C GLY A 437 34.23 -20.57 -5.08
N GLU A 438 34.73 -20.33 -3.88
CA GLU A 438 34.88 -21.33 -2.83
C GLU A 438 33.76 -21.21 -1.80
N MET A 439 33.23 -22.37 -1.36
CA MET A 439 32.23 -22.40 -0.29
C MET A 439 32.89 -22.23 1.07
N VAL A 440 32.40 -21.32 1.87
CA VAL A 440 32.87 -21.04 3.23
C VAL A 440 31.68 -21.11 4.18
N GLU A 441 31.85 -21.79 5.31
CA GLU A 441 30.87 -21.84 6.39
C GLU A 441 31.31 -20.87 7.49
N LEU A 442 30.37 -20.06 7.98
CA LEU A 442 30.62 -19.01 8.96
C LEU A 442 29.56 -19.09 10.07
N GLU A 443 29.99 -18.83 11.30
CA GLU A 443 29.16 -18.82 12.49
C GLU A 443 29.00 -17.38 12.98
N LEU A 444 27.76 -16.88 13.02
CA LEU A 444 27.43 -15.53 13.45
C LEU A 444 26.69 -15.57 14.78
N LYS A 445 27.13 -14.79 15.74
CA LYS A 445 26.36 -14.55 16.96
C LYS A 445 25.51 -13.29 16.78
N LEU A 446 24.21 -13.49 16.61
CA LEU A 446 23.25 -12.41 16.36
C LEU A 446 23.17 -11.44 17.52
N THR A 447 22.97 -10.18 17.22
CA THR A 447 22.77 -9.10 18.20
C THR A 447 21.53 -8.30 17.83
N GLU A 448 21.01 -7.56 18.78
CA GLU A 448 20.00 -6.56 18.51
C GLU A 448 20.55 -5.52 17.52
N GLY A 449 19.75 -5.17 16.52
CA GLY A 449 20.03 -4.09 15.61
C GLY A 449 18.76 -3.34 15.27
N THR A 450 18.92 -2.06 14.98
CA THR A 450 17.91 -1.36 14.21
C THR A 450 17.91 -2.00 12.84
N SER A 451 16.77 -2.51 12.43
CA SER A 451 16.56 -3.17 11.14
C SER A 451 17.32 -2.46 10.02
N VAL A 452 17.93 -3.28 9.17
CA VAL A 452 18.71 -2.91 7.97
C VAL A 452 18.04 -1.82 7.16
#